data_b6d0839db19857ff807f9d3fadb76755
#
_entry.id   b6d0839db19857ff807f9d3fadb76755
#
_cell.length_a   1.000
_cell.length_b   1.000
_cell.length_c   1.000
_cell.angle_alpha   90.00
_cell.angle_beta   90.00
_cell.angle_gamma   90.00
#
_symmetry.space_group_name_H-M   'P 1'
#
loop_
_entity.id
_entity.type
_entity.pdbx_description
1 polymer ?
#
loop_
_entity_poly.entity_id
_entity_poly.type
_entity_poly.pdbx_seq_one_letter_code
_entity_poly.pdbx_strand_id
1 'polypeptide(L)'
;MVKRILDLDASDIYYMNKSQKLTSIKLGEGRTVVSEIICVAPPLLWDVSNVELAAAFGADIILLNLFDAENPKIEGIPSINSKKVIEYVKELTGRMIGVNLEPVDLDEKIPDRIALSSGRLATVENVKKLVDQGVDMILLTGNPKTGVTNNQIIKSIKEIKQTIGDDVIIAAGKMHSSGSIKESGISIVNEELIGEFIEAGSDVILIPAPGTVPGMTIDYVKGLVDYIHFQDKLAMTSIGTSQEGADEYTIRNIAIYSKMVGADIHHIGDCGMSPGMATPENIMTYSIAIKGKRHTYRRMARSINR
;
A
#
# COMPACT_ATOMS: atom_id res chain seq x y z
N MET A 1 2.46 -22.26 14.32
CA MET A 1 3.61 -21.64 13.60
C MET A 1 3.03 -20.75 12.50
N VAL A 2 3.46 -19.50 12.41
CA VAL A 2 2.99 -18.59 11.35
C VAL A 2 3.54 -19.03 10.00
N LYS A 3 2.67 -19.13 8.97
CA LYS A 3 3.08 -19.41 7.59
C LYS A 3 3.64 -18.14 6.94
N ARG A 4 4.57 -18.30 5.97
CA ARG A 4 5.00 -17.16 5.12
C ARG A 4 3.85 -16.66 4.27
N ILE A 5 3.82 -15.38 3.94
CA ILE A 5 2.80 -14.78 3.08
C ILE A 5 2.62 -15.54 1.74
N LEU A 6 3.70 -16.10 1.20
CA LEU A 6 3.68 -16.91 -0.02
C LEU A 6 2.86 -18.22 0.07
N ASP A 7 2.61 -18.69 1.28
CA ASP A 7 1.95 -19.98 1.57
C ASP A 7 0.58 -19.80 2.22
N LEU A 8 0.14 -18.56 2.51
CA LEU A 8 -1.16 -18.28 3.13
C LEU A 8 -2.32 -18.72 2.24
N ASP A 9 -3.28 -19.36 2.86
CA ASP A 9 -4.63 -19.59 2.35
C ASP A 9 -5.54 -18.42 2.76
N ALA A 10 -6.73 -18.30 2.16
CA ALA A 10 -7.70 -17.27 2.52
C ALA A 10 -8.12 -17.37 4.00
N SER A 11 -8.33 -18.59 4.49
CA SER A 11 -8.66 -18.86 5.89
C SER A 11 -7.55 -18.43 6.85
N ASP A 12 -6.27 -18.59 6.49
CA ASP A 12 -5.16 -18.10 7.32
C ASP A 12 -5.26 -16.57 7.50
N ILE A 13 -5.47 -15.83 6.40
CA ILE A 13 -5.56 -14.37 6.40
C ILE A 13 -6.71 -13.88 7.28
N TYR A 14 -7.84 -14.58 7.22
CA TYR A 14 -9.03 -14.22 7.99
C TYR A 14 -8.80 -14.27 9.51
N TYR A 15 -8.08 -15.30 9.98
CA TYR A 15 -7.88 -15.52 11.42
C TYR A 15 -6.61 -14.92 12.01
N MET A 16 -5.68 -14.41 11.17
CA MET A 16 -4.43 -13.83 11.64
C MET A 16 -4.64 -12.46 12.26
N ASN A 17 -4.04 -12.23 13.44
CA ASN A 17 -3.91 -10.91 14.02
C ASN A 17 -2.77 -10.10 13.36
N LYS A 18 -2.63 -8.82 13.71
CA LYS A 18 -1.60 -7.91 13.20
C LYS A 18 -0.18 -8.49 13.29
N SER A 19 0.23 -8.97 14.48
CA SER A 19 1.58 -9.50 14.71
C SER A 19 1.87 -10.70 13.81
N GLN A 20 0.89 -11.59 13.63
CA GLN A 20 1.02 -12.74 12.75
C GLN A 20 1.14 -12.33 11.27
N LYS A 21 0.39 -11.31 10.83
CA LYS A 21 0.48 -10.75 9.48
C LYS A 21 1.86 -10.15 9.21
N LEU A 22 2.38 -9.32 10.12
CA LEU A 22 3.73 -8.78 10.03
C LEU A 22 4.80 -9.88 9.99
N THR A 23 4.70 -10.88 10.86
CA THR A 23 5.58 -12.04 10.87
C THR A 23 5.52 -12.81 9.55
N SER A 24 4.33 -12.98 9.00
CA SER A 24 4.11 -13.66 7.71
C SER A 24 4.79 -12.94 6.55
N ILE A 25 4.77 -11.61 6.55
CA ILE A 25 5.47 -10.76 5.57
C ILE A 25 6.99 -10.91 5.75
N LYS A 26 7.52 -10.77 6.98
CA LYS A 26 8.95 -10.98 7.29
C LYS A 26 9.44 -12.34 6.78
N LEU A 27 8.70 -13.41 7.06
CA LEU A 27 9.01 -14.77 6.58
C LEU A 27 8.94 -14.90 5.04
N GLY A 28 8.30 -13.94 4.36
CA GLY A 28 8.28 -13.82 2.91
C GLY A 28 9.63 -13.43 2.29
N GLU A 29 10.58 -12.90 3.08
CA GLU A 29 11.94 -12.52 2.66
C GLU A 29 11.92 -11.62 1.41
N GLY A 30 11.22 -10.48 1.49
CA GLY A 30 11.12 -9.51 0.39
C GLY A 30 10.38 -10.05 -0.85
N ARG A 31 9.34 -10.86 -0.65
CA ARG A 31 8.55 -11.43 -1.77
C ARG A 31 7.06 -11.13 -1.66
N THR A 32 6.71 -9.98 -1.08
CA THR A 32 5.33 -9.50 -0.94
C THR A 32 5.05 -8.43 -1.99
N VAL A 33 3.98 -8.58 -2.76
CA VAL A 33 3.56 -7.61 -3.78
C VAL A 33 2.23 -6.97 -3.38
N VAL A 34 2.20 -5.64 -3.39
CA VAL A 34 0.99 -4.83 -3.18
C VAL A 34 0.58 -4.20 -4.50
N SER A 35 -0.68 -4.32 -4.88
CA SER A 35 -1.26 -3.59 -6.02
C SER A 35 -2.28 -2.57 -5.52
N GLU A 36 -2.12 -1.32 -5.95
CA GLU A 36 -3.04 -0.23 -5.64
C GLU A 36 -4.21 -0.20 -6.62
N ILE A 37 -5.40 0.08 -6.09
CA ILE A 37 -6.65 0.18 -6.86
C ILE A 37 -7.37 1.46 -6.48
N ILE A 38 -7.76 2.25 -7.47
CA ILE A 38 -8.62 3.43 -7.29
C ILE A 38 -10.07 2.99 -7.18
N CYS A 39 -10.66 3.11 -6.01
CA CYS A 39 -11.99 2.59 -5.70
C CYS A 39 -13.13 3.21 -6.52
N VAL A 40 -12.96 4.44 -6.97
CA VAL A 40 -13.97 5.20 -7.75
C VAL A 40 -13.79 5.06 -9.26
N ALA A 41 -12.74 4.37 -9.71
CA ALA A 41 -12.50 4.14 -11.14
C ALA A 41 -13.35 2.97 -11.65
N PRO A 42 -13.86 3.05 -12.89
CA PRO A 42 -14.62 1.95 -13.47
C PRO A 42 -13.75 0.70 -13.65
N PRO A 43 -14.31 -0.51 -13.52
CA PRO A 43 -13.57 -1.73 -13.78
C PRO A 43 -13.01 -1.79 -15.21
N LEU A 44 -11.84 -2.43 -15.36
CA LEU A 44 -11.26 -2.72 -16.67
C LEU A 44 -12.15 -3.67 -17.48
N LEU A 45 -12.77 -4.62 -16.82
CA LEU A 45 -13.74 -5.57 -17.38
C LEU A 45 -15.13 -5.27 -16.83
N TRP A 46 -16.17 -5.52 -17.63
CA TRP A 46 -17.56 -5.18 -17.29
C TRP A 46 -18.08 -5.92 -16.04
N ASP A 47 -17.69 -7.16 -15.88
CA ASP A 47 -18.24 -8.13 -14.93
C ASP A 47 -17.23 -8.64 -13.89
N VAL A 48 -16.01 -8.10 -13.88
CA VAL A 48 -14.95 -8.43 -12.93
C VAL A 48 -14.36 -7.14 -12.37
N SER A 49 -14.31 -7.02 -11.05
CA SER A 49 -13.74 -5.85 -10.39
C SER A 49 -12.21 -5.80 -10.52
N ASN A 50 -11.66 -4.59 -10.42
CA ASN A 50 -10.21 -4.39 -10.44
C ASN A 50 -9.50 -5.09 -9.26
N VAL A 51 -10.16 -5.26 -8.12
CA VAL A 51 -9.59 -5.98 -6.96
C VAL A 51 -9.44 -7.47 -7.27
N GLU A 52 -10.39 -8.08 -7.99
CA GLU A 52 -10.29 -9.47 -8.45
C GLU A 52 -9.18 -9.62 -9.48
N LEU A 53 -9.07 -8.68 -10.45
CA LEU A 53 -7.99 -8.69 -11.43
C LEU A 53 -6.61 -8.59 -10.77
N ALA A 54 -6.40 -7.66 -9.85
CA ALA A 54 -5.13 -7.54 -9.15
C ALA A 54 -4.76 -8.84 -8.40
N ALA A 55 -5.75 -9.47 -7.74
CA ALA A 55 -5.56 -10.75 -7.07
C ALA A 55 -5.22 -11.87 -8.05
N ALA A 56 -5.94 -11.94 -9.20
CA ALA A 56 -5.74 -12.94 -10.24
C ALA A 56 -4.35 -12.83 -10.89
N PHE A 57 -3.79 -11.63 -11.00
CA PHE A 57 -2.47 -11.38 -11.60
C PHE A 57 -1.31 -11.34 -10.59
N GLY A 58 -1.56 -11.77 -9.35
CA GLY A 58 -0.49 -12.17 -8.43
C GLY A 58 -0.23 -11.24 -7.26
N ALA A 59 -1.05 -10.21 -7.03
CA ALA A 59 -0.95 -9.40 -5.81
C ALA A 59 -1.17 -10.25 -4.55
N ASP A 60 -0.41 -9.96 -3.49
CA ASP A 60 -0.55 -10.57 -2.17
C ASP A 60 -1.41 -9.70 -1.25
N ILE A 61 -1.32 -8.38 -1.43
CA ILE A 61 -2.08 -7.36 -0.72
C ILE A 61 -2.71 -6.44 -1.76
N ILE A 62 -3.95 -6.04 -1.56
CA ILE A 62 -4.63 -5.04 -2.38
C ILE A 62 -4.77 -3.77 -1.56
N LEU A 63 -4.26 -2.66 -2.08
CA LEU A 63 -4.35 -1.35 -1.44
C LEU A 63 -5.46 -0.54 -2.10
N LEU A 64 -6.48 -0.20 -1.33
CA LEU A 64 -7.63 0.58 -1.76
C LEU A 64 -7.31 2.07 -1.60
N ASN A 65 -7.19 2.80 -2.71
CA ASN A 65 -7.02 4.25 -2.74
C ASN A 65 -8.34 4.92 -3.12
N LEU A 66 -8.54 6.14 -2.64
CA LEU A 66 -9.79 6.89 -2.73
C LEU A 66 -11.00 6.16 -2.10
N PHE A 67 -10.75 5.24 -1.17
CA PHE A 67 -11.80 4.57 -0.42
C PHE A 67 -12.35 5.52 0.65
N ASP A 68 -13.67 5.63 0.71
CA ASP A 68 -14.36 6.47 1.68
C ASP A 68 -14.92 5.60 2.82
N ALA A 69 -14.37 5.75 4.03
CA ALA A 69 -14.78 4.97 5.20
C ALA A 69 -16.22 5.30 5.69
N GLU A 70 -16.77 6.46 5.28
CA GLU A 70 -18.15 6.86 5.62
C GLU A 70 -19.14 6.36 4.58
N ASN A 71 -18.72 6.29 3.30
CA ASN A 71 -19.52 5.80 2.19
C ASN A 71 -18.77 4.69 1.44
N PRO A 72 -18.57 3.51 2.06
CA PRO A 72 -17.76 2.46 1.51
C PRO A 72 -18.31 1.93 0.19
N LYS A 73 -17.55 2.15 -0.89
CA LYS A 73 -17.89 1.70 -2.23
C LYS A 73 -16.61 1.41 -3.02
N ILE A 74 -16.68 0.36 -3.83
CA ILE A 74 -15.67 0.04 -4.83
C ILE A 74 -16.42 -0.23 -6.13
N GLU A 75 -16.06 0.46 -7.20
CA GLU A 75 -16.70 0.24 -8.51
C GLU A 75 -16.45 -1.19 -9.01
N GLY A 76 -17.49 -1.80 -9.56
CA GLY A 76 -17.47 -3.21 -9.95
C GLY A 76 -17.75 -4.21 -8.82
N ILE A 77 -17.84 -3.77 -7.58
CA ILE A 77 -18.32 -4.57 -6.46
C ILE A 77 -19.83 -4.33 -6.27
N PRO A 78 -20.66 -5.38 -6.19
CA PRO A 78 -22.10 -5.23 -5.95
C PRO A 78 -22.37 -4.43 -4.66
N SER A 79 -23.44 -3.63 -4.65
CA SER A 79 -23.92 -2.90 -3.48
C SER A 79 -24.48 -3.88 -2.44
N ILE A 80 -23.60 -4.63 -1.79
CA ILE A 80 -23.91 -5.48 -0.66
C ILE A 80 -23.81 -4.58 0.56
N ASN A 81 -24.66 -4.81 1.53
CA ASN A 81 -24.73 -4.09 2.80
C ASN A 81 -23.47 -3.25 3.07
N SER A 82 -23.50 -1.96 2.78
CA SER A 82 -22.36 -1.03 2.64
C SER A 82 -21.35 -1.02 3.83
N LYS A 83 -21.73 -1.63 4.95
CA LYS A 83 -20.89 -1.70 6.15
C LYS A 83 -19.81 -2.79 6.13
N LYS A 84 -19.76 -3.64 5.07
CA LYS A 84 -18.85 -4.81 5.02
C LYS A 84 -18.15 -4.99 3.67
N VAL A 85 -17.91 -3.90 2.96
CA VAL A 85 -17.30 -3.95 1.61
C VAL A 85 -15.90 -4.57 1.66
N ILE A 86 -15.08 -4.24 2.66
CA ILE A 86 -13.72 -4.79 2.80
C ILE A 86 -13.77 -6.29 3.11
N GLU A 87 -14.64 -6.73 4.02
CA GLU A 87 -14.82 -8.14 4.34
C GLU A 87 -15.22 -8.93 3.08
N TYR A 88 -16.16 -8.41 2.29
CA TYR A 88 -16.58 -9.02 1.04
C TYR A 88 -15.44 -9.10 0.00
N VAL A 89 -14.64 -8.06 -0.14
CA VAL A 89 -13.46 -8.09 -1.03
C VAL A 89 -12.44 -9.13 -0.57
N LYS A 90 -12.25 -9.32 0.74
CA LYS A 90 -11.41 -10.39 1.28
C LYS A 90 -11.96 -11.77 0.93
N GLU A 91 -13.27 -11.96 1.04
CA GLU A 91 -13.94 -13.21 0.63
C GLU A 91 -13.77 -13.49 -0.86
N LEU A 92 -13.93 -12.46 -1.72
CA LEU A 92 -13.77 -12.60 -3.18
C LEU A 92 -12.33 -12.91 -3.59
N THR A 93 -11.36 -12.33 -2.92
CA THR A 93 -9.96 -12.35 -3.39
C THR A 93 -9.06 -13.28 -2.61
N GLY A 94 -9.37 -13.56 -1.34
CA GLY A 94 -8.48 -14.28 -0.43
C GLY A 94 -7.16 -13.53 -0.21
N ARG A 95 -7.19 -12.20 -0.18
CA ARG A 95 -6.00 -11.34 0.00
C ARG A 95 -6.12 -10.47 1.24
N MET A 96 -4.97 -10.03 1.74
CA MET A 96 -4.93 -8.93 2.71
C MET A 96 -5.36 -7.65 2.02
N ILE A 97 -6.13 -6.82 2.74
CA ILE A 97 -6.64 -5.54 2.23
C ILE A 97 -6.04 -4.39 3.04
N GLY A 98 -5.42 -3.46 2.31
CA GLY A 98 -5.00 -2.16 2.84
C GLY A 98 -5.92 -1.04 2.37
N VAL A 99 -5.95 0.06 3.12
CA VAL A 99 -6.65 1.30 2.72
C VAL A 99 -5.72 2.48 2.88
N ASN A 100 -5.63 3.32 1.85
CA ASN A 100 -4.95 4.60 1.92
C ASN A 100 -5.85 5.64 2.59
N LEU A 101 -5.34 6.30 3.62
CA LEU A 101 -5.97 7.45 4.26
C LEU A 101 -5.03 8.66 4.21
N GLU A 102 -5.60 9.85 4.07
CA GLU A 102 -4.85 11.08 3.90
C GLU A 102 -4.77 11.87 5.22
N PRO A 103 -3.58 12.00 5.84
CA PRO A 103 -3.36 12.83 7.02
C PRO A 103 -3.25 14.29 6.62
N VAL A 104 -4.42 14.93 6.46
CA VAL A 104 -4.54 16.31 5.98
C VAL A 104 -4.39 17.30 7.12
N ASP A 105 -3.56 18.32 6.93
CA ASP A 105 -3.53 19.50 7.77
C ASP A 105 -4.59 20.48 7.30
N LEU A 106 -5.69 20.60 8.09
CA LEU A 106 -6.79 21.47 7.75
C LEU A 106 -6.46 22.98 7.94
N ASP A 107 -5.47 23.28 8.77
CA ASP A 107 -5.03 24.64 9.07
C ASP A 107 -4.02 25.18 8.04
N GLU A 108 -3.39 24.29 7.27
CA GLU A 108 -2.45 24.64 6.21
C GLU A 108 -3.18 25.37 5.06
N LYS A 109 -2.71 26.57 4.73
CA LYS A 109 -3.25 27.38 3.62
C LYS A 109 -2.60 26.99 2.30
N ILE A 110 -3.25 26.10 1.56
CA ILE A 110 -2.78 25.64 0.26
C ILE A 110 -3.64 26.25 -0.84
N PRO A 111 -3.06 27.04 -1.76
CA PRO A 111 -3.78 27.52 -2.93
C PRO A 111 -4.34 26.34 -3.76
N ASP A 112 -5.58 26.46 -4.22
CA ASP A 112 -6.25 25.46 -5.04
C ASP A 112 -6.24 24.04 -4.41
N ARG A 113 -6.41 23.95 -3.07
CA ARG A 113 -6.48 22.68 -2.34
C ARG A 113 -7.52 21.76 -2.96
N ILE A 114 -7.14 20.52 -3.22
CA ILE A 114 -8.07 19.47 -3.62
C ILE A 114 -8.90 19.06 -2.39
N ALA A 115 -10.22 19.27 -2.45
CA ALA A 115 -11.13 18.85 -1.40
C ALA A 115 -11.24 17.32 -1.34
N LEU A 116 -11.19 16.78 -0.12
CA LEU A 116 -11.40 15.37 0.15
C LEU A 116 -12.71 15.15 0.89
N SER A 117 -13.33 13.99 0.68
CA SER A 117 -14.43 13.55 1.55
C SER A 117 -13.91 13.26 2.95
N SER A 118 -14.76 13.47 3.96
CA SER A 118 -14.40 13.21 5.37
C SER A 118 -13.95 11.77 5.62
N GLY A 119 -14.55 10.80 4.95
CA GLY A 119 -14.21 9.37 5.09
C GLY A 119 -12.83 8.97 4.54
N ARG A 120 -12.13 9.87 3.81
CA ARG A 120 -10.77 9.65 3.32
C ARG A 120 -9.70 10.18 4.27
N LEU A 121 -10.08 10.96 5.28
CA LEU A 121 -9.14 11.56 6.22
C LEU A 121 -8.59 10.52 7.21
N ALA A 122 -7.31 10.64 7.55
CA ALA A 122 -6.61 9.78 8.50
C ALA A 122 -6.98 10.14 9.95
N THR A 123 -8.25 9.92 10.31
CA THR A 123 -8.76 10.11 11.67
C THR A 123 -8.92 8.77 12.38
N VAL A 124 -8.86 8.79 13.70
CA VAL A 124 -9.11 7.61 14.55
C VAL A 124 -10.50 7.01 14.27
N GLU A 125 -11.52 7.85 14.04
CA GLU A 125 -12.87 7.40 13.74
C GLU A 125 -12.96 6.64 12.42
N ASN A 126 -12.32 7.14 11.37
CA ASN A 126 -12.30 6.45 10.09
C ASN A 126 -11.53 5.13 10.18
N VAL A 127 -10.39 5.11 10.89
CA VAL A 127 -9.64 3.85 11.08
C VAL A 127 -10.46 2.83 11.88
N LYS A 128 -11.23 3.23 12.90
CA LYS A 128 -12.17 2.34 13.61
C LYS A 128 -13.20 1.74 12.66
N LYS A 129 -13.82 2.56 11.79
CA LYS A 129 -14.77 2.08 10.78
C LYS A 129 -14.12 1.05 9.83
N LEU A 130 -12.86 1.27 9.45
CA LEU A 130 -12.11 0.33 8.59
C LEU A 130 -11.75 -0.97 9.31
N VAL A 131 -11.35 -0.91 10.57
CA VAL A 131 -11.08 -2.08 11.41
C VAL A 131 -12.35 -2.91 11.59
N ASP A 132 -13.50 -2.28 11.83
CA ASP A 132 -14.81 -2.95 11.90
C ASP A 132 -15.21 -3.62 10.57
N GLN A 133 -14.68 -3.16 9.45
CA GLN A 133 -14.83 -3.78 8.13
C GLN A 133 -13.77 -4.87 7.84
N GLY A 134 -12.83 -5.10 8.76
CA GLY A 134 -11.81 -6.14 8.62
C GLY A 134 -10.58 -5.74 7.81
N VAL A 135 -10.22 -4.45 7.75
CA VAL A 135 -8.97 -4.00 7.09
C VAL A 135 -7.74 -4.62 7.77
N ASP A 136 -6.72 -4.94 7.00
CA ASP A 136 -5.47 -5.52 7.51
C ASP A 136 -4.37 -4.47 7.69
N MET A 137 -4.38 -3.42 6.86
CA MET A 137 -3.36 -2.38 6.85
C MET A 137 -3.99 -1.02 6.51
N ILE A 138 -3.53 0.03 7.14
CA ILE A 138 -3.74 1.40 6.69
C ILE A 138 -2.43 1.97 6.19
N LEU A 139 -2.49 2.76 5.10
CA LEU A 139 -1.36 3.52 4.59
C LEU A 139 -1.63 5.01 4.77
N LEU A 140 -0.80 5.67 5.55
CA LEU A 140 -0.86 7.11 5.82
C LEU A 140 0.08 7.83 4.86
N THR A 141 -0.47 8.28 3.76
CA THR A 141 0.24 9.02 2.71
C THR A 141 -0.73 9.94 1.98
N GLY A 142 -0.25 10.73 1.06
CA GLY A 142 -1.11 11.57 0.24
C GLY A 142 -0.33 12.62 -0.55
N ASN A 143 -1.08 13.36 -1.34
CA ASN A 143 -0.55 14.42 -2.18
C ASN A 143 -0.42 15.73 -1.37
N PRO A 144 0.72 16.43 -1.39
CA PRO A 144 0.83 17.77 -0.79
C PRO A 144 -0.26 18.75 -1.22
N LYS A 145 -0.80 18.64 -2.44
CA LYS A 145 -1.95 19.45 -2.88
C LYS A 145 -3.26 19.17 -2.13
N THR A 146 -3.36 18.05 -1.43
CA THR A 146 -4.50 17.76 -0.55
C THR A 146 -4.30 18.32 0.86
N GLY A 147 -3.08 18.75 1.20
CA GLY A 147 -2.72 19.26 2.52
C GLY A 147 -2.03 18.26 3.42
N VAL A 148 -1.49 17.20 2.87
CA VAL A 148 -0.69 16.23 3.62
C VAL A 148 0.70 16.77 3.86
N THR A 149 1.07 16.89 5.14
CA THR A 149 2.40 17.30 5.61
C THR A 149 3.07 16.20 6.43
N ASN A 150 4.40 16.22 6.56
CA ASN A 150 5.13 15.26 7.39
C ASN A 150 4.64 15.31 8.84
N ASN A 151 4.46 16.52 9.39
CA ASN A 151 3.99 16.72 10.76
C ASN A 151 2.60 16.11 10.97
N GLN A 152 1.70 16.25 10.00
CA GLN A 152 0.36 15.70 10.12
C GLN A 152 0.37 14.16 9.97
N ILE A 153 1.26 13.61 9.13
CA ILE A 153 1.48 12.16 9.07
C ILE A 153 1.91 11.64 10.46
N ILE A 154 2.94 12.26 11.08
CA ILE A 154 3.45 11.89 12.40
C ILE A 154 2.35 11.98 13.47
N LYS A 155 1.59 13.07 13.47
CA LYS A 155 0.47 13.26 14.40
C LYS A 155 -0.58 12.17 14.25
N SER A 156 -1.03 11.90 13.02
CA SER A 156 -2.03 10.87 12.75
C SER A 156 -1.54 9.47 13.14
N ILE A 157 -0.26 9.13 12.87
CA ILE A 157 0.32 7.86 13.33
C ILE A 157 0.20 7.73 14.85
N LYS A 158 0.62 8.76 15.62
CA LYS A 158 0.57 8.75 17.09
C LYS A 158 -0.85 8.53 17.61
N GLU A 159 -1.81 9.30 17.12
CA GLU A 159 -3.21 9.23 17.55
C GLU A 159 -3.83 7.84 17.26
N ILE A 160 -3.60 7.31 16.06
CA ILE A 160 -4.09 6.00 15.63
C ILE A 160 -3.40 4.90 16.45
N LYS A 161 -2.08 4.95 16.60
CA LYS A 161 -1.31 3.95 17.35
C LYS A 161 -1.78 3.86 18.80
N GLN A 162 -2.01 4.98 19.45
CA GLN A 162 -2.46 5.02 20.85
C GLN A 162 -3.84 4.42 21.05
N THR A 163 -4.71 4.48 20.04
CA THR A 163 -6.12 4.12 20.18
C THR A 163 -6.43 2.71 19.68
N ILE A 164 -5.89 2.33 18.51
CA ILE A 164 -6.22 1.10 17.78
C ILE A 164 -5.00 0.47 17.09
N GLY A 165 -3.81 0.89 17.45
CA GLY A 165 -2.60 0.47 16.76
C GLY A 165 -2.24 -1.00 16.88
N ASP A 166 -2.91 -1.79 17.71
CA ASP A 166 -2.69 -3.23 17.83
C ASP A 166 -3.64 -4.06 16.95
N ASP A 167 -4.68 -3.45 16.39
CA ASP A 167 -5.67 -4.12 15.56
C ASP A 167 -5.32 -4.11 14.06
N VAL A 168 -4.54 -3.13 13.60
CA VAL A 168 -4.24 -2.88 12.20
C VAL A 168 -2.76 -2.56 11.97
N ILE A 169 -2.19 -3.00 10.84
CA ILE A 169 -0.84 -2.61 10.42
C ILE A 169 -0.85 -1.13 10.03
N ILE A 170 0.05 -0.33 10.58
CA ILE A 170 0.21 1.09 10.25
C ILE A 170 1.42 1.23 9.32
N ALA A 171 1.16 1.56 8.07
CA ALA A 171 2.17 1.95 7.09
C ALA A 171 2.14 3.46 6.89
N ALA A 172 3.29 4.09 6.73
CA ALA A 172 3.38 5.52 6.46
C ALA A 172 4.56 5.88 5.58
N GLY A 173 4.45 6.95 4.81
CA GLY A 173 5.54 7.46 3.99
C GLY A 173 5.10 8.42 2.90
N LYS A 174 6.04 8.76 2.02
CA LYS A 174 5.82 9.61 0.84
C LYS A 174 6.39 8.97 -0.41
N MET A 175 5.71 9.15 -1.54
CA MET A 175 6.12 8.63 -2.86
C MET A 175 6.54 9.74 -3.83
N HIS A 176 6.05 10.97 -3.65
CA HIS A 176 6.30 12.10 -4.55
C HIS A 176 6.14 13.44 -3.83
N SER A 177 6.70 14.49 -4.44
CA SER A 177 6.71 15.85 -3.90
C SER A 177 5.58 16.74 -4.42
N SER A 178 4.77 16.25 -5.36
CA SER A 178 3.69 17.01 -6.03
C SER A 178 4.08 18.40 -6.52
N GLY A 179 5.32 18.53 -7.02
CA GLY A 179 5.84 19.77 -7.56
C GLY A 179 6.53 20.69 -6.55
N SER A 180 6.65 20.31 -5.29
CA SER A 180 7.49 21.03 -4.33
C SER A 180 8.97 20.74 -4.59
N ILE A 181 9.70 21.71 -5.16
CA ILE A 181 11.15 21.57 -5.44
C ILE A 181 11.95 21.33 -4.16
N LYS A 182 11.54 21.92 -3.03
CA LYS A 182 12.20 21.75 -1.74
C LYS A 182 12.04 20.35 -1.15
N GLU A 183 10.99 19.66 -1.52
CA GLU A 183 10.70 18.28 -1.10
C GLU A 183 10.92 17.27 -2.23
N SER A 184 11.68 17.62 -3.27
CA SER A 184 11.94 16.74 -4.42
C SER A 184 13.23 15.95 -4.26
N GLY A 185 13.35 14.85 -5.00
CA GLY A 185 14.52 14.00 -4.98
C GLY A 185 14.73 13.38 -3.60
N ILE A 186 15.96 13.40 -3.11
CA ILE A 186 16.35 12.86 -1.80
C ILE A 186 15.68 13.57 -0.61
N SER A 187 15.11 14.77 -0.82
CA SER A 187 14.38 15.49 0.23
C SER A 187 12.96 14.96 0.48
N ILE A 188 12.46 14.00 -0.32
CA ILE A 188 11.16 13.38 -0.10
C ILE A 188 11.17 12.57 1.18
N VAL A 189 12.25 11.83 1.44
CA VAL A 189 12.43 10.97 2.61
C VAL A 189 13.90 10.84 2.95
N ASN A 190 14.22 10.88 4.22
CA ASN A 190 15.56 10.67 4.79
C ASN A 190 15.47 9.87 6.08
N GLU A 191 16.60 9.48 6.66
CA GLU A 191 16.64 8.67 7.90
C GLU A 191 15.98 9.38 9.08
N GLU A 192 16.12 10.72 9.20
CA GLU A 192 15.51 11.51 10.28
C GLU A 192 13.99 11.41 10.24
N LEU A 193 13.38 11.68 9.08
CA LEU A 193 11.93 11.57 8.90
C LEU A 193 11.43 10.14 9.09
N ILE A 194 12.18 9.14 8.61
CA ILE A 194 11.87 7.73 8.85
C ILE A 194 11.88 7.43 10.35
N GLY A 195 12.88 7.93 11.09
CA GLY A 195 12.96 7.81 12.53
C GLY A 195 11.72 8.37 13.24
N GLU A 196 11.27 9.56 12.83
CA GLU A 196 10.06 10.19 13.38
C GLU A 196 8.79 9.37 13.11
N PHE A 197 8.65 8.78 11.92
CA PHE A 197 7.52 7.89 11.62
C PHE A 197 7.55 6.61 12.46
N ILE A 198 8.73 6.04 12.67
CA ILE A 198 8.92 4.84 13.49
C ILE A 198 8.62 5.12 14.96
N GLU A 199 9.14 6.21 15.50
CA GLU A 199 8.89 6.66 16.90
C GLU A 199 7.40 6.97 17.12
N ALA A 200 6.72 7.51 16.09
CA ALA A 200 5.29 7.74 16.13
C ALA A 200 4.47 6.43 16.20
N GLY A 201 5.01 5.30 15.73
CA GLY A 201 4.40 3.98 15.86
C GLY A 201 4.11 3.26 14.54
N SER A 202 4.73 3.65 13.42
CA SER A 202 4.62 2.93 12.15
C SER A 202 5.22 1.52 12.23
N ASP A 203 4.59 0.56 11.58
CA ASP A 203 5.08 -0.81 11.43
C ASP A 203 5.81 -1.02 10.10
N VAL A 204 5.39 -0.27 9.08
CA VAL A 204 5.91 -0.33 7.70
C VAL A 204 6.22 1.08 7.22
N ILE A 205 7.38 1.28 6.63
CA ILE A 205 7.79 2.57 6.04
C ILE A 205 7.74 2.49 4.52
N LEU A 206 6.95 3.39 3.92
CA LEU A 206 6.85 3.54 2.47
C LEU A 206 7.90 4.53 1.98
N ILE A 207 8.68 4.11 0.99
CA ILE A 207 9.71 4.92 0.32
C ILE A 207 9.60 4.75 -1.19
N PRO A 208 10.02 5.75 -2.01
CA PRO A 208 10.05 5.56 -3.46
C PRO A 208 10.98 4.42 -3.86
N ALA A 209 10.59 3.62 -4.84
CA ALA A 209 11.44 2.59 -5.41
C ALA A 209 12.66 3.20 -6.13
N PRO A 210 13.82 2.53 -6.16
CA PRO A 210 14.98 3.01 -6.89
C PRO A 210 14.65 3.27 -8.36
N GLY A 211 15.05 4.44 -8.87
CA GLY A 211 14.85 4.84 -10.27
C GLY A 211 13.49 5.46 -10.59
N THR A 212 12.56 5.57 -9.63
CA THR A 212 11.24 6.17 -9.86
C THR A 212 11.19 7.67 -9.59
N VAL A 213 12.08 8.16 -8.73
CA VAL A 213 12.18 9.58 -8.39
C VAL A 213 13.64 10.01 -8.51
N PRO A 214 13.93 11.24 -9.01
CA PRO A 214 15.30 11.75 -9.09
C PRO A 214 16.04 11.63 -7.75
N GLY A 215 17.27 11.10 -7.77
CA GLY A 215 18.09 10.92 -6.58
C GLY A 215 17.82 9.63 -5.77
N MET A 216 16.74 8.92 -6.03
CA MET A 216 16.48 7.60 -5.44
C MET A 216 17.32 6.53 -6.14
N THR A 217 18.62 6.59 -5.90
CA THR A 217 19.59 5.59 -6.40
C THR A 217 19.50 4.31 -5.57
N ILE A 218 20.05 3.20 -6.11
CA ILE A 218 20.10 1.91 -5.37
C ILE A 218 20.81 2.09 -4.04
N ASP A 219 21.97 2.75 -4.03
CA ASP A 219 22.78 2.92 -2.81
C ASP A 219 22.06 3.77 -1.76
N TYR A 220 21.40 4.86 -2.19
CA TYR A 220 20.64 5.71 -1.26
C TYR A 220 19.45 4.97 -0.64
N VAL A 221 18.63 4.32 -1.47
CA VAL A 221 17.46 3.58 -0.99
C VAL A 221 17.89 2.38 -0.13
N LYS A 222 19.02 1.73 -0.45
CA LYS A 222 19.60 0.67 0.39
C LYS A 222 19.93 1.18 1.79
N GLY A 223 20.56 2.35 1.91
CA GLY A 223 20.82 2.97 3.23
C GLY A 223 19.55 3.18 4.04
N LEU A 224 18.49 3.70 3.41
CA LEU A 224 17.18 3.86 4.06
C LEU A 224 16.58 2.53 4.51
N VAL A 225 16.64 1.48 3.67
CA VAL A 225 16.13 0.15 4.03
C VAL A 225 16.93 -0.46 5.19
N ASP A 226 18.26 -0.34 5.17
CA ASP A 226 19.11 -0.83 6.26
C ASP A 226 18.78 -0.12 7.58
N TYR A 227 18.52 1.20 7.55
CA TYR A 227 18.09 1.95 8.73
C TYR A 227 16.72 1.46 9.24
N ILE A 228 15.74 1.25 8.34
CA ILE A 228 14.41 0.73 8.71
C ILE A 228 14.53 -0.65 9.37
N HIS A 229 15.34 -1.54 8.81
CA HIS A 229 15.57 -2.88 9.36
C HIS A 229 16.30 -2.84 10.71
N PHE A 230 17.26 -1.91 10.89
CA PHE A 230 17.92 -1.71 12.17
C PHE A 230 16.93 -1.35 13.28
N GLN A 231 15.84 -0.67 12.95
CA GLN A 231 14.74 -0.34 13.86
C GLN A 231 13.68 -1.48 13.98
N ASP A 232 13.93 -2.67 13.44
CA ASP A 232 13.00 -3.83 13.39
C ASP A 232 11.65 -3.50 12.74
N LYS A 233 11.66 -2.67 11.69
CA LYS A 233 10.49 -2.31 10.87
C LYS A 233 10.59 -2.86 9.47
N LEU A 234 9.46 -2.89 8.74
CA LEU A 234 9.40 -3.35 7.37
C LEU A 234 9.54 -2.18 6.39
N ALA A 235 10.28 -2.39 5.31
CA ALA A 235 10.42 -1.44 4.23
C ALA A 235 9.50 -1.79 3.05
N MET A 236 8.71 -0.81 2.59
CA MET A 236 7.88 -0.92 1.40
C MET A 236 8.38 0.05 0.33
N THR A 237 8.88 -0.48 -0.80
CA THR A 237 9.21 0.36 -1.97
C THR A 237 8.00 0.55 -2.86
N SER A 238 7.82 1.76 -3.40
CA SER A 238 6.66 2.09 -4.22
C SER A 238 7.03 2.59 -5.62
N ILE A 239 6.35 2.07 -6.62
CA ILE A 239 6.26 2.66 -7.95
C ILE A 239 4.99 3.50 -7.98
N GLY A 240 5.12 4.83 -7.96
CA GLY A 240 3.98 5.73 -7.83
C GLY A 240 4.13 7.04 -8.61
N THR A 241 5.01 7.08 -9.64
CA THR A 241 5.32 8.27 -10.44
C THR A 241 5.21 7.99 -11.93
N SER A 242 4.17 7.27 -12.32
CA SER A 242 3.79 6.85 -13.69
C SER A 242 4.59 5.68 -14.28
N GLN A 243 5.70 5.24 -13.67
CA GLN A 243 6.44 4.08 -14.18
C GLN A 243 5.66 2.75 -14.01
N GLU A 244 4.67 2.69 -13.15
CA GLU A 244 3.75 1.56 -13.02
C GLU A 244 2.97 1.27 -14.31
N GLY A 245 2.80 2.28 -15.17
CA GLY A 245 2.23 2.19 -16.50
C GLY A 245 3.25 2.02 -17.64
N ALA A 246 4.54 1.84 -17.31
CA ALA A 246 5.59 1.66 -18.31
C ALA A 246 5.59 0.24 -18.92
N ASP A 247 6.52 0.01 -19.86
CA ASP A 247 6.70 -1.32 -20.44
C ASP A 247 7.22 -2.35 -19.42
N GLU A 248 7.05 -3.63 -19.73
CA GLU A 248 7.46 -4.73 -18.86
C GLU A 248 8.96 -4.74 -18.51
N TYR A 249 9.82 -4.23 -19.39
CA TYR A 249 11.26 -4.15 -19.14
C TYR A 249 11.55 -3.15 -18.01
N THR A 250 10.93 -1.98 -18.06
CA THR A 250 11.03 -0.96 -17.01
C THR A 250 10.52 -1.48 -15.68
N ILE A 251 9.34 -2.11 -15.66
CA ILE A 251 8.76 -2.75 -14.46
C ILE A 251 9.71 -3.79 -13.87
N ARG A 252 10.28 -4.64 -14.71
CA ARG A 252 11.22 -5.70 -14.28
C ARG A 252 12.49 -5.11 -13.66
N ASN A 253 13.05 -4.05 -14.26
CA ASN A 253 14.23 -3.39 -13.72
C ASN A 253 13.98 -2.79 -12.35
N ILE A 254 12.89 -2.03 -12.19
CA ILE A 254 12.52 -1.44 -10.90
C ILE A 254 12.29 -2.54 -9.85
N ALA A 255 11.64 -3.65 -10.22
CA ALA A 255 11.46 -4.80 -9.34
C ALA A 255 12.80 -5.37 -8.85
N ILE A 256 13.77 -5.56 -9.74
CA ILE A 256 15.11 -6.07 -9.39
C ILE A 256 15.84 -5.07 -8.49
N TYR A 257 15.79 -3.77 -8.79
CA TYR A 257 16.40 -2.74 -7.94
C TYR A 257 15.77 -2.71 -6.54
N SER A 258 14.45 -2.83 -6.45
CA SER A 258 13.74 -2.91 -5.17
C SER A 258 14.12 -4.17 -4.36
N LYS A 259 14.38 -5.30 -5.04
CA LYS A 259 14.94 -6.49 -4.38
C LYS A 259 16.38 -6.26 -3.92
N MET A 260 17.22 -5.62 -4.74
CA MET A 260 18.64 -5.39 -4.42
C MET A 260 18.81 -4.54 -3.16
N VAL A 261 17.91 -3.58 -2.93
CA VAL A 261 17.92 -2.74 -1.72
C VAL A 261 17.37 -3.45 -0.48
N GLY A 262 16.77 -4.64 -0.64
CA GLY A 262 16.29 -5.45 0.50
C GLY A 262 14.87 -5.13 0.95
N ALA A 263 14.03 -4.48 0.13
CA ALA A 263 12.65 -4.19 0.49
C ALA A 263 11.85 -5.47 0.82
N ASP A 264 10.98 -5.38 1.84
CA ASP A 264 10.12 -6.48 2.29
C ASP A 264 8.83 -6.57 1.47
N ILE A 265 8.32 -5.40 1.08
CA ILE A 265 7.05 -5.20 0.40
C ILE A 265 7.31 -4.34 -0.85
N HIS A 266 6.69 -4.73 -1.94
CA HIS A 266 6.85 -4.10 -3.25
C HIS A 266 5.50 -3.61 -3.74
N HIS A 267 5.28 -2.30 -3.73
CA HIS A 267 4.05 -1.66 -4.14
C HIS A 267 4.11 -1.22 -5.60
N ILE A 268 3.06 -1.48 -6.35
CA ILE A 268 2.82 -0.96 -7.69
C ILE A 268 1.53 -0.14 -7.67
N GLY A 269 1.62 1.14 -8.07
CA GLY A 269 0.54 2.11 -8.07
C GLY A 269 -0.51 1.90 -9.16
N ASP A 270 -1.40 2.86 -9.29
CA ASP A 270 -2.56 2.81 -10.19
C ASP A 270 -2.27 3.24 -11.63
N CYS A 271 -1.08 3.71 -11.93
CA CYS A 271 -0.58 4.28 -13.20
C CYS A 271 -1.32 5.52 -13.73
N GLY A 272 -2.21 6.13 -12.96
CA GLY A 272 -2.93 7.35 -13.37
C GLY A 272 -3.79 7.21 -14.63
N MET A 273 -4.09 5.98 -15.04
CA MET A 273 -4.95 5.69 -16.19
C MET A 273 -6.33 5.23 -15.71
N SER A 274 -7.37 5.42 -16.55
CA SER A 274 -8.59 4.62 -16.41
C SER A 274 -8.23 3.19 -16.84
N PRO A 275 -8.40 2.20 -16.02
CA PRO A 275 -9.37 2.00 -14.94
C PRO A 275 -8.82 2.19 -13.51
N GLY A 276 -7.74 2.90 -13.27
CA GLY A 276 -7.23 3.16 -11.93
C GLY A 276 -6.58 1.95 -11.26
N MET A 277 -5.77 1.23 -12.03
CA MET A 277 -4.91 0.14 -11.59
C MET A 277 -3.74 -0.01 -12.57
N ALA A 278 -2.62 -0.55 -12.13
CA ALA A 278 -1.59 -1.00 -13.06
C ALA A 278 -2.15 -2.06 -14.01
N THR A 279 -1.64 -2.13 -15.22
CA THR A 279 -2.11 -3.16 -16.16
C THR A 279 -1.90 -4.56 -15.55
N PRO A 280 -2.81 -5.51 -15.77
CA PRO A 280 -2.67 -6.87 -15.25
C PRO A 280 -1.32 -7.51 -15.61
N GLU A 281 -0.81 -7.27 -16.83
CA GLU A 281 0.49 -7.73 -17.29
C GLU A 281 1.64 -7.16 -16.46
N ASN A 282 1.56 -5.88 -16.07
CA ASN A 282 2.58 -5.24 -15.23
C ASN A 282 2.55 -5.77 -13.80
N ILE A 283 1.37 -6.03 -13.23
CA ILE A 283 1.22 -6.68 -11.91
C ILE A 283 1.86 -8.07 -11.95
N MET A 284 1.60 -8.85 -13.01
CA MET A 284 2.16 -10.19 -13.18
C MET A 284 3.67 -10.13 -13.39
N THR A 285 4.15 -9.23 -14.25
CA THR A 285 5.59 -9.04 -14.51
C THR A 285 6.34 -8.66 -13.24
N TYR A 286 5.79 -7.71 -12.47
CA TYR A 286 6.32 -7.31 -11.17
C TYR A 286 6.36 -8.49 -10.20
N SER A 287 5.24 -9.22 -10.06
CA SER A 287 5.15 -10.42 -9.23
C SER A 287 6.16 -11.49 -9.61
N ILE A 288 6.34 -11.76 -10.91
CA ILE A 288 7.31 -12.75 -11.39
C ILE A 288 8.75 -12.32 -11.07
N ALA A 289 9.08 -11.05 -11.27
CA ALA A 289 10.41 -10.52 -10.95
C ALA A 289 10.73 -10.59 -9.45
N ILE A 290 9.74 -10.29 -8.60
CA ILE A 290 9.88 -10.28 -7.14
C ILE A 290 9.95 -11.70 -6.55
N LYS A 291 9.00 -12.59 -6.87
CA LYS A 291 8.81 -13.88 -6.19
C LYS A 291 8.95 -15.13 -7.09
N GLY A 292 9.25 -14.92 -8.36
CA GLY A 292 9.42 -15.98 -9.36
C GLY A 292 8.11 -16.62 -9.79
N LYS A 293 8.13 -17.29 -10.95
CA LYS A 293 6.95 -17.93 -11.57
C LYS A 293 6.22 -18.88 -10.62
N ARG A 294 6.97 -19.74 -9.89
CA ARG A 294 6.36 -20.72 -8.98
C ARG A 294 5.42 -20.08 -7.96
N HIS A 295 5.88 -19.05 -7.26
CA HIS A 295 5.08 -18.39 -6.22
C HIS A 295 4.00 -17.50 -6.81
N THR A 296 4.27 -16.83 -7.94
CA THR A 296 3.26 -16.07 -8.68
C THR A 296 2.12 -16.98 -9.13
N TYR A 297 2.40 -18.09 -9.81
CA TYR A 297 1.37 -19.03 -10.27
C TYR A 297 0.60 -19.67 -9.12
N ARG A 298 1.28 -20.01 -8.01
CA ARG A 298 0.58 -20.50 -6.81
C ARG A 298 -0.38 -19.45 -6.25
N ARG A 299 0.02 -18.16 -6.22
CA ARG A 299 -0.83 -17.07 -5.75
C ARG A 299 -2.02 -16.85 -6.67
N MET A 300 -1.80 -16.83 -7.99
CA MET A 300 -2.87 -16.67 -8.99
C MET A 300 -3.89 -17.81 -8.94
N ALA A 301 -3.43 -19.05 -8.83
CA ALA A 301 -4.28 -20.25 -8.88
C ALA A 301 -4.90 -20.64 -7.52
N ARG A 302 -4.52 -19.97 -6.42
CA ARG A 302 -4.97 -20.38 -5.08
C ARG A 302 -6.45 -20.10 -4.88
N SER A 303 -7.20 -21.14 -4.59
CA SER A 303 -8.64 -21.02 -4.34
C SER A 303 -8.93 -20.18 -3.09
N ILE A 304 -9.96 -19.35 -3.19
CA ILE A 304 -10.51 -18.58 -2.06
C ILE A 304 -11.19 -19.47 -1.01
N ASN A 305 -11.53 -20.71 -1.38
CA ASN A 305 -12.18 -21.68 -0.50
C ASN A 305 -11.20 -22.52 0.36
N ARG A 306 -9.93 -22.13 0.40
CA ARG A 306 -8.92 -22.78 1.24
C ARG A 306 -8.71 -22.10 2.56
#